data_67c03cebe48f205eb7eb246aa0e8edea
#
_entry.id   67c03cebe48f205eb7eb246aa0e8edea
#
_cell.length_a   1.000
_cell.length_b   1.000
_cell.length_c   1.000
_cell.angle_alpha   90.00
_cell.angle_beta   90.00
_cell.angle_gamma   90.00
#
_symmetry.space_group_name_H-M   'P 1'
#
loop_
_entity.id
_entity.type
_entity.pdbx_description
1 polymer ?
#
loop_
_entity_poly.entity_id
_entity_poly.type
_entity_poly.pdbx_seq_one_letter_code
_entity_poly.pdbx_strand_id
1 'polypeptide(L)'
;MQTARCDQPNPLNSQVFTHLVRSIFSALSVLALLVPAPSAKAQSKDLVIYAVDVEGGQATLFVAPGGGSLLVDTGWPGNNGRDADRIKAAMKDAGISKIDKVLITHYHNDHVGGVPNLVQRVQVGEFIDHGVNREDSDITREDTANYMKAIEGRQRRVVHPGDTIDIPSLTINVLTADGEHVSSVPGIKPAPNPYCATEPKWDLDQTENPRSVGFLLRFGSFRLLDLGDLTKPKEVELVCPNNPIGTVDLYVVTHHGFNQSSARAIVDAIHPRVAVMDNGAHKAGSPEAWQTVHESPGLEDLWMLHTAEGSDAAHNSPDALIANPKGDGDGAWLKIVARRDGSFTVTNSRTAQTKTYPKK
;
A
#
# COMPACT_ATOMS: atom_id res chain seq x y z
N MET A 1 -73.45 20.35 56.00
CA MET A 1 -73.99 19.26 56.85
C MET A 1 -72.86 18.44 57.36
N GLN A 2 -72.64 18.65 58.57
CA GLN A 2 -72.25 17.75 59.68
C GLN A 2 -70.89 17.11 59.54
N THR A 3 -69.86 17.60 60.21
CA THR A 3 -69.50 17.51 61.63
C THR A 3 -69.22 16.13 62.15
N ALA A 4 -67.98 15.87 62.59
CA ALA A 4 -67.57 15.58 63.97
C ALA A 4 -66.16 15.03 63.91
N ARG A 5 -65.19 15.68 64.46
CA ARG A 5 -64.70 15.82 65.84
C ARG A 5 -64.13 14.56 66.47
N CYS A 6 -62.84 14.70 66.80
CA CYS A 6 -62.18 14.41 68.10
C CYS A 6 -61.99 12.94 68.42
N ASP A 7 -60.87 12.47 68.87
CA ASP A 7 -60.16 12.89 70.11
C ASP A 7 -58.74 12.28 70.11
N GLN A 8 -57.83 13.05 70.68
CA GLN A 8 -56.65 12.53 71.33
C GLN A 8 -56.97 12.07 72.76
N PRO A 9 -56.21 11.24 73.38
CA PRO A 9 -55.17 11.72 74.23
C PRO A 9 -53.87 10.87 74.39
N ASN A 10 -52.89 11.54 74.68
CA ASN A 10 -51.60 11.40 75.37
C ASN A 10 -51.57 10.49 76.60
N PRO A 11 -50.43 10.41 77.28
CA PRO A 11 -49.15 9.68 77.01
C PRO A 11 -48.87 8.65 78.12
N LEU A 12 -47.80 7.93 78.08
CA LEU A 12 -46.89 7.69 79.23
C LEU A 12 -45.96 6.48 79.02
N ASN A 13 -44.75 6.79 79.30
CA ASN A 13 -43.71 5.94 79.92
C ASN A 13 -42.98 4.91 79.05
N SER A 14 -41.81 5.23 78.82
CA SER A 14 -40.57 5.14 79.61
C SER A 14 -39.78 3.89 79.29
N GLN A 15 -38.63 4.19 78.80
CA GLN A 15 -37.36 3.55 79.13
C GLN A 15 -37.16 2.05 78.92
N VAL A 16 -36.00 1.80 78.37
CA VAL A 16 -35.20 0.57 78.46
C VAL A 16 -35.41 -0.41 77.30
N PHE A 17 -34.70 -0.25 76.26
CA PHE A 17 -33.78 -1.29 75.76
C PHE A 17 -32.76 -0.64 74.79
N THR A 18 -31.73 -0.11 75.38
CA THR A 18 -30.43 0.07 74.75
C THR A 18 -29.78 -1.31 74.54
N HIS A 19 -29.15 -1.44 73.40
CA HIS A 19 -28.20 -2.46 73.02
C HIS A 19 -28.66 -3.46 71.96
N LEU A 20 -27.93 -3.44 70.90
CA LEU A 20 -27.64 -4.45 69.90
C LEU A 20 -28.32 -4.27 68.53
N VAL A 21 -27.97 -3.20 67.83
CA VAL A 21 -27.83 -3.32 66.39
C VAL A 21 -26.45 -2.81 66.03
N ARG A 22 -25.44 -3.64 66.27
CA ARG A 22 -24.10 -3.50 65.69
C ARG A 22 -24.15 -4.00 64.25
N SER A 23 -23.98 -3.09 63.34
CA SER A 23 -23.06 -3.19 62.19
C SER A 23 -23.07 -4.52 61.43
N ILE A 24 -23.92 -4.62 60.43
CA ILE A 24 -23.58 -5.41 59.25
C ILE A 24 -23.34 -4.42 58.11
N PHE A 25 -22.17 -3.82 58.13
CA PHE A 25 -21.57 -3.25 56.89
C PHE A 25 -21.07 -4.45 56.10
N SER A 26 -21.90 -4.91 55.17
CA SER A 26 -21.45 -5.82 54.12
C SER A 26 -20.44 -5.08 53.28
N ALA A 27 -19.17 -5.45 53.44
CA ALA A 27 -18.11 -5.10 52.56
C ALA A 27 -18.44 -5.76 51.21
N LEU A 28 -19.12 -5.04 50.28
CA LEU A 28 -19.09 -5.35 48.88
C LEU A 28 -17.69 -5.08 48.39
N SER A 29 -16.83 -6.09 48.41
CA SER A 29 -15.57 -6.12 47.68
C SER A 29 -15.91 -6.05 46.21
N VAL A 30 -15.83 -4.85 45.64
CA VAL A 30 -15.82 -4.65 44.19
C VAL A 30 -14.53 -5.29 43.69
N LEU A 31 -14.64 -6.53 43.25
CA LEU A 31 -13.59 -7.20 42.50
C LEU A 31 -13.54 -6.49 41.15
N ALA A 32 -12.75 -5.44 41.06
CA ALA A 32 -12.42 -4.79 39.79
C ALA A 32 -11.70 -5.84 38.94
N LEU A 33 -12.44 -6.46 38.02
CA LEU A 33 -11.85 -7.22 36.93
C LEU A 33 -10.95 -6.26 36.16
N LEU A 34 -9.65 -6.34 36.44
CA LEU A 34 -8.61 -5.77 35.62
C LEU A 34 -8.68 -6.48 34.26
N VAL A 35 -9.54 -5.99 33.37
CA VAL A 35 -9.49 -6.34 31.96
C VAL A 35 -8.14 -5.77 31.49
N PRO A 36 -7.18 -6.62 31.07
CA PRO A 36 -5.94 -6.10 30.53
C PRO A 36 -6.30 -5.23 29.33
N ALA A 37 -5.95 -3.93 29.40
CA ALA A 37 -6.06 -3.06 28.26
C ALA A 37 -5.30 -3.72 27.10
N PRO A 38 -5.86 -3.72 25.87
CA PRO A 38 -5.15 -4.26 24.72
C PRO A 38 -3.80 -3.56 24.65
N SER A 39 -2.74 -4.35 24.75
CA SER A 39 -1.36 -3.85 24.65
C SER A 39 -1.25 -3.15 23.31
N ALA A 40 -1.11 -1.83 23.31
CA ALA A 40 -0.83 -1.09 22.09
C ALA A 40 0.46 -1.70 21.51
N LYS A 41 0.36 -2.33 20.34
CA LYS A 41 1.55 -2.83 19.63
C LYS A 41 2.53 -1.66 19.54
N ALA A 42 3.73 -1.81 20.08
CA ALA A 42 4.75 -0.80 19.93
C ALA A 42 4.92 -0.50 18.46
N GLN A 43 4.79 0.77 18.10
CA GLN A 43 4.88 1.22 16.71
C GLN A 43 6.24 0.82 16.15
N SER A 44 6.27 0.18 14.99
CA SER A 44 7.50 -0.29 14.35
C SER A 44 8.49 0.86 14.15
N LYS A 45 9.78 0.60 14.35
CA LYS A 45 10.85 1.51 13.95
C LYS A 45 11.24 1.33 12.48
N ASP A 46 10.68 0.32 11.83
CA ASP A 46 10.96 -0.08 10.47
C ASP A 46 9.82 0.37 9.54
N LEU A 47 10.14 0.54 8.27
CA LEU A 47 9.15 0.73 7.21
C LEU A 47 8.54 -0.63 6.88
N VAL A 48 7.22 -0.73 6.94
CA VAL A 48 6.48 -1.95 6.56
C VAL A 48 5.74 -1.70 5.26
N ILE A 49 5.87 -2.61 4.30
CA ILE A 49 5.26 -2.51 2.97
C ILE A 49 4.47 -3.79 2.73
N TYR A 50 3.29 -3.66 2.15
CA TYR A 50 2.47 -4.79 1.72
C TYR A 50 2.18 -4.65 0.23
N ALA A 51 2.62 -5.62 -0.57
CA ALA A 51 2.05 -5.83 -1.89
C ALA A 51 0.77 -6.65 -1.68
N VAL A 52 -0.37 -5.99 -1.73
CA VAL A 52 -1.69 -6.59 -1.48
C VAL A 52 -2.18 -7.23 -2.77
N ASP A 53 -2.64 -8.47 -2.66
CA ASP A 53 -3.21 -9.15 -3.80
C ASP A 53 -4.56 -8.53 -4.20
N VAL A 54 -4.61 -7.98 -5.40
CA VAL A 54 -5.81 -7.45 -6.06
C VAL A 54 -6.03 -8.06 -7.45
N GLU A 55 -5.46 -9.23 -7.70
CA GLU A 55 -5.64 -10.04 -8.93
C GLU A 55 -5.12 -9.34 -10.20
N GLY A 56 -3.89 -8.81 -10.13
CA GLY A 56 -3.23 -8.18 -11.28
C GLY A 56 -3.60 -6.73 -11.52
N GLY A 57 -3.98 -6.03 -10.49
CA GLY A 57 -3.95 -4.59 -10.36
C GLY A 57 -2.93 -4.20 -9.28
N GLN A 58 -2.85 -2.93 -8.94
CA GLN A 58 -1.96 -2.47 -7.89
C GLN A 58 -2.71 -2.08 -6.62
N ALA A 59 -2.16 -2.51 -5.47
CA ALA A 59 -2.47 -1.96 -4.14
C ALA A 59 -1.25 -2.17 -3.23
N THR A 60 -0.39 -1.17 -3.12
CA THR A 60 0.81 -1.25 -2.30
C THR A 60 0.68 -0.32 -1.09
N LEU A 61 0.61 -0.91 0.12
CA LEU A 61 0.47 -0.16 1.37
C LEU A 61 1.83 0.01 2.04
N PHE A 62 2.22 1.26 2.27
CA PHE A 62 3.42 1.67 3.02
C PHE A 62 3.01 2.18 4.39
N VAL A 63 3.62 1.65 5.45
CA VAL A 63 3.43 2.11 6.83
C VAL A 63 4.79 2.51 7.39
N ALA A 64 5.00 3.81 7.53
CA ALA A 64 6.23 4.39 8.02
C ALA A 64 6.40 4.19 9.54
N PRO A 65 7.62 4.26 10.06
CA PRO A 65 7.85 4.40 11.50
C PRO A 65 7.05 5.57 12.06
N GLY A 66 6.31 5.32 13.14
CA GLY A 66 5.43 6.34 13.70
C GLY A 66 3.99 6.31 13.14
N GLY A 67 3.68 5.39 12.20
CA GLY A 67 2.32 5.09 11.74
C GLY A 67 1.81 5.95 10.59
N GLY A 68 2.63 6.83 10.00
CA GLY A 68 2.27 7.51 8.76
C GLY A 68 2.09 6.51 7.62
N SER A 69 1.07 6.67 6.77
CA SER A 69 0.71 5.66 5.78
C SER A 69 0.42 6.25 4.40
N LEU A 70 0.91 5.53 3.38
CA LEU A 70 0.63 5.77 1.98
C LEU A 70 0.09 4.48 1.37
N LEU A 71 -1.05 4.54 0.70
CA LEU A 71 -1.53 3.49 -0.18
C LEU A 71 -1.32 3.96 -1.62
N VAL A 72 -0.69 3.15 -2.44
CA VAL A 72 -0.54 3.35 -3.87
C VAL A 72 -1.51 2.44 -4.57
N ASP A 73 -2.46 3.03 -5.27
CA ASP A 73 -3.57 2.39 -5.95
C ASP A 73 -4.51 1.54 -5.06
N THR A 74 -5.60 1.08 -5.63
CA THR A 74 -6.71 0.50 -4.84
C THR A 74 -7.32 -0.75 -5.46
N GLY A 75 -6.74 -1.25 -6.56
CA GLY A 75 -7.26 -2.40 -7.29
C GLY A 75 -8.53 -2.10 -8.08
N TRP A 76 -9.28 -3.15 -8.34
CA TRP A 76 -10.42 -3.19 -9.26
C TRP A 76 -11.72 -2.66 -8.66
N PRO A 77 -12.63 -2.17 -9.50
CA PRO A 77 -14.00 -1.88 -9.07
C PRO A 77 -14.80 -3.18 -8.85
N GLY A 78 -15.91 -3.07 -8.14
CA GLY A 78 -16.84 -4.18 -7.98
C GLY A 78 -16.36 -5.27 -7.03
N ASN A 79 -16.50 -6.54 -7.40
CA ASN A 79 -16.14 -7.72 -6.61
C ASN A 79 -16.62 -7.65 -5.15
N ASN A 80 -17.77 -7.02 -4.89
CA ASN A 80 -18.31 -6.72 -3.55
C ASN A 80 -17.31 -5.99 -2.63
N GLY A 81 -16.33 -5.29 -3.21
CA GLY A 81 -15.28 -4.57 -2.47
C GLY A 81 -14.17 -5.47 -1.94
N ARG A 82 -13.92 -6.62 -2.57
CA ARG A 82 -12.84 -7.57 -2.24
C ARG A 82 -11.50 -6.88 -1.99
N ASP A 83 -11.09 -6.01 -2.91
CA ASP A 83 -9.77 -5.37 -2.85
C ASP A 83 -9.67 -4.39 -1.68
N ALA A 84 -10.73 -3.62 -1.43
CA ALA A 84 -10.79 -2.76 -0.24
C ALA A 84 -10.78 -3.57 1.07
N ASP A 85 -11.39 -4.76 1.11
CA ASP A 85 -11.35 -5.64 2.28
C ASP A 85 -9.95 -6.26 2.46
N ARG A 86 -9.25 -6.64 1.37
CA ARG A 86 -7.85 -7.11 1.39
C ARG A 86 -6.89 -6.00 1.86
N ILE A 87 -7.05 -4.76 1.37
CA ILE A 87 -6.31 -3.59 1.86
C ILE A 87 -6.55 -3.39 3.37
N LYS A 88 -7.80 -3.47 3.81
CA LYS A 88 -8.16 -3.34 5.23
C LYS A 88 -7.56 -4.46 6.10
N ALA A 89 -7.42 -5.68 5.54
CA ALA A 89 -6.74 -6.78 6.24
C ALA A 89 -5.23 -6.48 6.42
N ALA A 90 -4.56 -5.95 5.40
CA ALA A 90 -3.17 -5.50 5.50
C ALA A 90 -3.01 -4.35 6.51
N MET A 91 -3.92 -3.37 6.52
CA MET A 91 -3.96 -2.30 7.54
C MET A 91 -4.07 -2.87 8.97
N LYS A 92 -4.92 -3.87 9.16
CA LYS A 92 -5.09 -4.54 10.45
C LYS A 92 -3.83 -5.26 10.90
N ASP A 93 -3.14 -5.96 9.99
CA ASP A 93 -1.84 -6.59 10.29
C ASP A 93 -0.78 -5.55 10.63
N ALA A 94 -0.77 -4.42 9.92
CA ALA A 94 0.10 -3.27 10.19
C ALA A 94 -0.24 -2.52 11.48
N GLY A 95 -1.43 -2.71 12.04
CA GLY A 95 -1.90 -2.04 13.26
C GLY A 95 -2.33 -0.59 13.04
N ILE A 96 -2.74 -0.21 11.82
CA ILE A 96 -3.27 1.12 11.50
C ILE A 96 -4.79 1.07 11.25
N SER A 97 -5.49 2.17 11.53
CA SER A 97 -6.95 2.27 11.40
C SER A 97 -7.40 3.26 10.32
N LYS A 98 -6.48 4.06 9.78
CA LYS A 98 -6.70 5.02 8.70
C LYS A 98 -5.55 4.98 7.71
N ILE A 99 -5.74 5.52 6.53
CA ILE A 99 -4.72 5.79 5.53
C ILE A 99 -4.54 7.30 5.45
N ASP A 100 -3.32 7.81 5.65
CA ASP A 100 -3.08 9.25 5.60
C ASP A 100 -3.13 9.78 4.17
N LYS A 101 -2.55 9.04 3.21
CA LYS A 101 -2.55 9.42 1.80
C LYS A 101 -2.82 8.22 0.90
N VAL A 102 -3.63 8.43 -0.14
CA VAL A 102 -3.82 7.49 -1.26
C VAL A 102 -3.26 8.16 -2.50
N LEU A 103 -2.30 7.52 -3.13
CA LEU A 103 -1.79 7.91 -4.43
C LEU A 103 -2.44 7.05 -5.50
N ILE A 104 -3.08 7.66 -6.48
CA ILE A 104 -3.55 7.02 -7.70
C ILE A 104 -2.52 7.30 -8.78
N THR A 105 -1.90 6.23 -9.29
CA THR A 105 -0.83 6.36 -10.29
C THR A 105 -1.42 6.84 -11.62
N HIS A 106 -2.51 6.25 -12.07
CA HIS A 106 -3.25 6.60 -13.28
C HIS A 106 -4.70 6.08 -13.21
N TYR A 107 -5.51 6.32 -14.25
CA TYR A 107 -6.96 6.12 -14.15
C TYR A 107 -7.49 4.83 -14.78
N HIS A 108 -6.67 3.80 -14.95
CA HIS A 108 -7.17 2.47 -15.31
C HIS A 108 -7.88 1.80 -14.12
N ASN A 109 -8.86 0.97 -14.41
CA ASN A 109 -9.79 0.41 -13.44
C ASN A 109 -9.14 -0.51 -12.41
N ASP A 110 -8.04 -1.13 -12.72
CA ASP A 110 -7.24 -1.98 -11.81
C ASP A 110 -6.31 -1.20 -10.86
N HIS A 111 -6.34 0.13 -10.95
CA HIS A 111 -5.63 1.07 -10.08
C HIS A 111 -6.60 1.97 -9.31
N VAL A 112 -7.46 2.69 -10.03
CA VAL A 112 -8.38 3.66 -9.43
C VAL A 112 -9.72 3.06 -9.03
N GLY A 113 -10.08 1.91 -9.63
CA GLY A 113 -11.43 1.36 -9.55
C GLY A 113 -11.91 0.95 -8.16
N GLY A 114 -10.97 0.63 -7.26
CA GLY A 114 -11.30 0.27 -5.88
C GLY A 114 -11.64 1.45 -4.96
N VAL A 115 -11.36 2.71 -5.38
CA VAL A 115 -11.58 3.90 -4.53
C VAL A 115 -13.00 4.02 -3.98
N PRO A 116 -14.08 3.85 -4.78
CA PRO A 116 -15.44 3.93 -4.25
C PRO A 116 -15.73 2.93 -3.12
N ASN A 117 -15.15 1.74 -3.18
CA ASN A 117 -15.27 0.72 -2.15
C ASN A 117 -14.38 1.01 -0.93
N LEU A 118 -13.17 1.55 -1.16
CA LEU A 118 -12.22 1.88 -0.11
C LEU A 118 -12.77 2.98 0.82
N VAL A 119 -13.29 4.08 0.27
CA VAL A 119 -13.78 5.22 1.07
C VAL A 119 -15.01 4.90 1.92
N GLN A 120 -15.71 3.81 1.62
CA GLN A 120 -16.82 3.30 2.45
C GLN A 120 -16.33 2.48 3.66
N ARG A 121 -15.09 2.00 3.64
CA ARG A 121 -14.52 1.06 4.62
C ARG A 121 -13.39 1.65 5.44
N VAL A 122 -12.70 2.64 4.90
CA VAL A 122 -11.45 3.20 5.44
C VAL A 122 -11.50 4.72 5.42
N GLN A 123 -11.06 5.34 6.51
CA GLN A 123 -10.83 6.78 6.54
C GLN A 123 -9.54 7.10 5.78
N VAL A 124 -9.62 8.02 4.82
CA VAL A 124 -8.51 8.52 4.02
C VAL A 124 -8.32 10.01 4.28
N GLY A 125 -7.08 10.46 4.50
CA GLY A 125 -6.74 11.86 4.75
C GLY A 125 -6.67 12.69 3.47
N GLU A 126 -5.87 12.28 2.49
CA GLU A 126 -5.64 13.01 1.24
C GLU A 126 -5.56 12.03 0.06
N PHE A 127 -6.09 12.42 -1.09
CA PHE A 127 -5.90 11.75 -2.38
C PHE A 127 -4.88 12.52 -3.21
N ILE A 128 -4.01 11.80 -3.90
CA ILE A 128 -2.96 12.33 -4.76
C ILE A 128 -3.08 11.67 -6.13
N ASP A 129 -2.96 12.42 -7.20
CA ASP A 129 -3.01 11.93 -8.57
C ASP A 129 -2.28 12.87 -9.55
N HIS A 130 -2.23 12.55 -10.85
CA HIS A 130 -1.57 13.37 -11.88
C HIS A 130 -2.49 14.42 -12.54
N GLY A 131 -3.76 14.52 -12.13
CA GLY A 131 -4.64 15.61 -12.59
C GLY A 131 -5.76 15.16 -13.52
N VAL A 132 -5.62 15.42 -14.82
CA VAL A 132 -6.68 15.20 -15.83
C VAL A 132 -6.44 13.87 -16.53
N ASN A 133 -7.50 13.06 -16.66
CA ASN A 133 -7.48 11.89 -17.55
C ASN A 133 -7.17 12.34 -18.99
N ARG A 134 -6.17 11.73 -19.61
CA ARG A 134 -5.73 12.03 -20.98
C ARG A 134 -6.16 10.97 -22.01
N GLU A 135 -6.67 9.84 -21.57
CA GLU A 135 -7.13 8.78 -22.45
C GLU A 135 -8.55 9.03 -22.92
N ASP A 136 -8.75 8.96 -24.23
CA ASP A 136 -10.07 9.09 -24.85
C ASP A 136 -10.74 7.72 -24.97
N SER A 137 -11.11 7.13 -23.81
CA SER A 137 -11.88 5.89 -23.74
C SER A 137 -13.09 6.06 -22.82
N ASP A 138 -14.18 5.34 -23.11
CA ASP A 138 -15.39 5.37 -22.26
C ASP A 138 -15.09 4.80 -20.87
N ILE A 139 -14.25 3.77 -20.81
CA ILE A 139 -13.90 3.09 -19.56
C ILE A 139 -13.14 4.04 -18.63
N THR A 140 -12.06 4.65 -19.10
CA THR A 140 -11.26 5.55 -18.26
C THR A 140 -12.02 6.83 -17.88
N ARG A 141 -12.91 7.32 -18.75
CA ARG A 141 -13.84 8.41 -18.41
C ARG A 141 -14.79 8.04 -17.28
N GLU A 142 -15.36 6.84 -17.31
CA GLU A 142 -16.25 6.33 -16.27
C GLU A 142 -15.50 6.13 -14.95
N ASP A 143 -14.34 5.47 -14.99
CA ASP A 143 -13.51 5.22 -13.82
C ASP A 143 -13.05 6.53 -13.15
N THR A 144 -12.60 7.51 -13.94
CA THR A 144 -12.24 8.84 -13.46
C THR A 144 -13.45 9.55 -12.84
N ALA A 145 -14.62 9.48 -13.45
CA ALA A 145 -15.84 10.09 -12.92
C ALA A 145 -16.25 9.45 -11.59
N ASN A 146 -16.18 8.12 -11.49
CA ASN A 146 -16.46 7.37 -10.27
C ASN A 146 -15.47 7.71 -9.16
N TYR A 147 -14.17 7.82 -9.49
CA TYR A 147 -13.14 8.30 -8.58
C TYR A 147 -13.45 9.70 -8.06
N MET A 148 -13.63 10.67 -8.94
CA MET A 148 -13.90 12.07 -8.57
C MET A 148 -15.16 12.20 -7.71
N LYS A 149 -16.20 11.43 -8.01
CA LYS A 149 -17.41 11.36 -7.18
C LYS A 149 -17.14 10.78 -5.80
N ALA A 150 -16.33 9.73 -5.71
CA ALA A 150 -16.02 9.06 -4.44
C ALA A 150 -15.20 9.95 -3.50
N ILE A 151 -14.39 10.85 -4.05
CA ILE A 151 -13.54 11.77 -3.27
C ILE A 151 -14.14 13.16 -3.12
N GLU A 152 -15.37 13.41 -3.57
CA GLU A 152 -16.03 14.71 -3.44
C GLU A 152 -16.00 15.21 -1.99
N GLY A 153 -15.59 16.46 -1.80
CA GLY A 153 -15.44 17.09 -0.48
C GLY A 153 -14.23 16.61 0.34
N ARG A 154 -13.37 15.75 -0.19
CA ARG A 154 -12.13 15.29 0.43
C ARG A 154 -10.92 16.09 -0.06
N GLN A 155 -9.82 16.01 0.67
CA GLN A 155 -8.58 16.65 0.24
C GLN A 155 -8.02 15.89 -0.98
N ARG A 156 -7.67 16.62 -2.02
CA ARG A 156 -7.03 16.12 -3.23
C ARG A 156 -5.87 17.03 -3.62
N ARG A 157 -4.78 16.42 -4.05
CA ARG A 157 -3.61 17.13 -4.56
C ARG A 157 -3.13 16.53 -5.87
N VAL A 158 -2.93 17.37 -6.87
CA VAL A 158 -2.26 16.99 -8.11
C VAL A 158 -0.76 17.13 -7.91
N VAL A 159 0.02 16.14 -8.39
CA VAL A 159 1.48 16.15 -8.31
C VAL A 159 2.11 16.18 -9.69
N HIS A 160 3.34 16.71 -9.72
CA HIS A 160 4.18 16.84 -10.92
C HIS A 160 5.56 16.24 -10.66
N PRO A 161 6.33 15.90 -11.72
CA PRO A 161 7.71 15.46 -11.57
C PRO A 161 8.54 16.47 -10.77
N GLY A 162 9.28 15.98 -9.77
CA GLY A 162 10.07 16.80 -8.84
C GLY A 162 9.36 17.14 -7.53
N ASP A 163 8.05 16.95 -7.43
CA ASP A 163 7.33 17.09 -6.17
C ASP A 163 7.74 16.00 -5.16
N THR A 164 7.36 16.24 -3.90
CA THR A 164 7.53 15.27 -2.82
C THR A 164 6.18 14.85 -2.23
N ILE A 165 6.07 13.60 -1.78
CA ILE A 165 4.93 13.11 -1.00
C ILE A 165 5.37 13.02 0.45
N ASP A 166 4.72 13.83 1.31
CA ASP A 166 5.11 13.95 2.72
C ASP A 166 4.51 12.82 3.56
N ILE A 167 5.35 11.84 3.88
CA ILE A 167 5.09 10.82 4.91
C ILE A 167 6.23 10.92 5.93
N PRO A 168 5.93 11.10 7.22
CA PRO A 168 6.97 11.22 8.24
C PRO A 168 8.01 10.09 8.16
N SER A 169 9.29 10.44 8.26
CA SER A 169 10.44 9.51 8.19
C SER A 169 10.79 8.97 6.81
N LEU A 170 10.01 9.23 5.78
CA LEU A 170 10.27 8.82 4.39
C LEU A 170 10.65 10.04 3.54
N THR A 171 11.45 9.81 2.50
CA THR A 171 11.67 10.76 1.41
C THR A 171 11.09 10.13 0.15
N ILE A 172 10.02 10.70 -0.38
CA ILE A 172 9.33 10.19 -1.56
C ILE A 172 9.37 11.28 -2.62
N ASN A 173 10.14 11.05 -3.68
CA ASN A 173 10.28 11.98 -4.80
C ASN A 173 9.47 11.47 -6.00
N VAL A 174 8.56 12.28 -6.50
CA VAL A 174 7.82 12.02 -7.74
C VAL A 174 8.78 12.13 -8.91
N LEU A 175 8.89 11.07 -9.68
CA LEU A 175 9.77 10.95 -10.85
C LEU A 175 9.05 11.24 -12.15
N THR A 176 7.83 10.72 -12.27
CA THR A 176 6.96 10.83 -13.44
C THR A 176 5.54 11.21 -13.03
N ALA A 177 4.85 11.96 -13.86
CA ALA A 177 3.42 12.27 -13.76
C ALA A 177 2.93 12.92 -15.06
N ASP A 178 1.69 12.64 -15.49
CA ASP A 178 1.06 13.22 -16.70
C ASP A 178 1.94 13.15 -17.96
N GLY A 179 2.76 12.11 -18.09
CA GLY A 179 3.65 11.88 -19.22
C GLY A 179 4.98 12.66 -19.20
N GLU A 180 5.21 13.46 -18.18
CA GLU A 180 6.46 14.18 -17.92
C GLU A 180 7.35 13.42 -16.93
N HIS A 181 8.65 13.76 -16.90
CA HIS A 181 9.62 13.11 -16.00
C HIS A 181 10.70 14.09 -15.51
N VAL A 182 11.38 13.70 -14.42
CA VAL A 182 12.54 14.44 -13.90
C VAL A 182 13.81 14.09 -14.69
N SER A 183 14.75 15.04 -14.74
CA SER A 183 16.12 14.79 -15.20
C SER A 183 17.13 14.58 -14.07
N SER A 184 16.73 14.81 -12.82
CA SER A 184 17.57 14.65 -11.63
C SER A 184 16.71 14.44 -10.38
N VAL A 185 17.27 13.73 -9.39
CA VAL A 185 16.65 13.51 -8.07
C VAL A 185 17.55 14.13 -6.99
N PRO A 186 17.00 14.90 -6.03
CA PRO A 186 17.79 15.50 -4.97
C PRO A 186 18.66 14.49 -4.23
N GLY A 187 19.97 14.76 -4.14
CA GLY A 187 20.96 13.91 -3.48
C GLY A 187 21.40 12.67 -4.27
N ILE A 188 21.01 12.57 -5.54
CA ILE A 188 21.50 11.53 -6.47
C ILE A 188 22.17 12.23 -7.64
N LYS A 189 23.40 11.82 -7.93
CA LYS A 189 24.12 12.31 -9.12
C LYS A 189 23.73 11.41 -10.31
N PRO A 190 23.11 11.97 -11.36
CA PRO A 190 22.82 11.20 -12.58
C PRO A 190 24.10 10.59 -13.14
N ALA A 191 24.02 9.35 -13.59
CA ALA A 191 25.15 8.63 -14.18
C ALA A 191 24.80 8.18 -15.60
N PRO A 192 25.79 8.14 -16.54
CA PRO A 192 25.57 7.62 -17.87
C PRO A 192 24.96 6.21 -17.81
N ASN A 193 23.94 5.95 -18.63
CA ASN A 193 23.27 4.66 -18.70
C ASN A 193 23.74 3.89 -19.95
N PRO A 194 24.59 2.88 -19.81
CA PRO A 194 25.14 2.15 -20.95
C PRO A 194 24.07 1.32 -21.70
N TYR A 195 22.97 0.98 -21.06
CA TYR A 195 21.91 0.15 -21.64
C TYR A 195 21.05 0.90 -22.66
N CYS A 196 21.10 2.23 -22.68
CA CYS A 196 20.38 3.04 -23.68
C CYS A 196 20.79 2.76 -25.12
N ALA A 197 22.04 2.35 -25.35
CA ALA A 197 22.58 2.14 -26.70
C ALA A 197 21.96 0.93 -27.42
N THR A 198 21.47 -0.04 -26.66
CA THR A 198 20.88 -1.29 -27.17
C THR A 198 19.37 -1.32 -27.07
N GLU A 199 18.76 -0.28 -26.49
CA GLU A 199 17.32 -0.22 -26.33
C GLU A 199 16.64 0.03 -27.67
N PRO A 200 15.65 -0.78 -28.08
CA PRO A 200 14.92 -0.56 -29.32
C PRO A 200 14.06 0.71 -29.23
N LYS A 201 13.61 1.18 -30.37
CA LYS A 201 12.59 2.23 -30.43
C LYS A 201 11.21 1.58 -30.18
N TRP A 202 10.46 2.17 -29.29
CA TRP A 202 9.12 1.76 -28.94
C TRP A 202 8.10 2.73 -29.51
N ASP A 203 6.92 2.22 -29.89
CA ASP A 203 5.78 3.05 -30.25
C ASP A 203 5.24 3.79 -29.03
N LEU A 204 4.77 5.03 -29.26
CA LEU A 204 4.16 5.83 -28.21
C LEU A 204 2.80 5.23 -27.83
N ASP A 205 2.63 5.02 -26.54
CA ASP A 205 1.34 4.66 -25.95
C ASP A 205 0.51 5.94 -25.72
N GLN A 206 -0.76 5.91 -26.13
CA GLN A 206 -1.71 7.01 -26.03
C GLN A 206 -2.69 6.83 -24.84
N THR A 207 -2.53 5.76 -24.07
CA THR A 207 -3.37 5.45 -22.92
C THR A 207 -2.97 6.24 -21.68
N GLU A 208 -3.58 5.94 -20.54
CA GLU A 208 -3.25 6.50 -19.24
C GLU A 208 -1.93 5.94 -18.68
N ASN A 209 -1.46 4.76 -19.11
CA ASN A 209 -0.23 4.15 -18.61
C ASN A 209 0.99 5.09 -18.64
N PRO A 210 1.30 5.80 -19.77
CA PRO A 210 2.39 6.78 -19.80
C PRO A 210 2.22 7.97 -18.85
N ARG A 211 1.04 8.13 -18.26
CA ARG A 211 0.71 9.23 -17.33
C ARG A 211 1.00 8.87 -15.87
N SER A 212 1.36 7.61 -15.61
CA SER A 212 1.57 7.09 -14.26
C SER A 212 2.44 7.97 -13.40
N VAL A 213 1.98 8.22 -12.16
CA VAL A 213 2.80 8.82 -11.12
C VAL A 213 3.78 7.78 -10.62
N GLY A 214 5.03 7.89 -11.05
CA GLY A 214 6.13 7.07 -10.56
C GLY A 214 6.94 7.81 -9.50
N PHE A 215 7.50 7.08 -8.55
CA PHE A 215 8.27 7.67 -7.46
C PHE A 215 9.45 6.82 -6.99
N LEU A 216 10.44 7.50 -6.41
CA LEU A 216 11.52 6.89 -5.65
C LEU A 216 11.29 7.15 -4.15
N LEU A 217 11.13 6.07 -3.37
CA LEU A 217 11.06 6.12 -1.93
C LEU A 217 12.42 5.81 -1.32
N ARG A 218 12.85 6.63 -0.33
CA ARG A 218 14.07 6.42 0.45
C ARG A 218 13.76 6.39 1.93
N PHE A 219 14.29 5.37 2.61
CA PHE A 219 14.24 5.22 4.06
C PHE A 219 15.63 4.90 4.61
N GLY A 220 16.36 5.95 4.98
CA GLY A 220 17.80 5.81 5.25
C GLY A 220 18.55 5.35 3.99
N SER A 221 19.22 4.18 4.06
CA SER A 221 19.90 3.58 2.90
C SER A 221 18.98 2.74 2.02
N PHE A 222 17.82 2.31 2.51
CA PHE A 222 16.85 1.54 1.72
C PHE A 222 16.20 2.41 0.64
N ARG A 223 16.11 1.86 -0.58
CA ARG A 223 15.53 2.51 -1.77
C ARG A 223 14.52 1.60 -2.44
N LEU A 224 13.36 2.16 -2.78
CA LEU A 224 12.31 1.48 -3.53
C LEU A 224 11.88 2.33 -4.72
N LEU A 225 11.72 1.69 -5.88
CA LEU A 225 11.15 2.28 -7.08
C LEU A 225 9.78 1.67 -7.37
N ASP A 226 8.81 2.52 -7.63
CA ASP A 226 7.47 2.18 -8.11
C ASP A 226 7.09 3.19 -9.20
N LEU A 227 6.73 2.71 -10.38
CA LEU A 227 6.42 3.53 -11.56
C LEU A 227 4.98 3.34 -12.06
N GLY A 228 4.14 2.65 -11.27
CA GLY A 228 2.81 2.26 -11.73
C GLY A 228 2.89 1.48 -13.04
N ASP A 229 2.12 1.88 -14.05
CA ASP A 229 2.09 1.21 -15.37
C ASP A 229 2.88 1.98 -16.45
N LEU A 230 3.91 2.73 -16.05
CA LEU A 230 4.73 3.49 -16.98
C LEU A 230 5.24 2.59 -18.12
N THR A 231 5.07 3.03 -19.38
CA THR A 231 5.41 2.20 -20.54
C THR A 231 6.85 2.40 -21.01
N LYS A 232 7.39 1.42 -21.73
CA LYS A 232 8.79 1.39 -22.20
C LYS A 232 9.29 2.72 -22.80
N PRO A 233 8.53 3.43 -23.69
CA PRO A 233 8.98 4.74 -24.18
C PRO A 233 9.29 5.71 -23.04
N LYS A 234 8.43 5.79 -22.04
CA LYS A 234 8.56 6.72 -20.91
C LYS A 234 9.60 6.26 -19.90
N GLU A 235 9.75 4.96 -19.69
CA GLU A 235 10.85 4.39 -18.91
C GLU A 235 12.21 4.75 -19.51
N VAL A 236 12.33 4.65 -20.85
CA VAL A 236 13.56 5.00 -21.57
C VAL A 236 13.82 6.52 -21.51
N GLU A 237 12.80 7.36 -21.72
CA GLU A 237 12.94 8.82 -21.56
C GLU A 237 13.45 9.20 -20.17
N LEU A 238 12.96 8.53 -19.10
CA LEU A 238 13.35 8.81 -17.71
C LEU A 238 14.83 8.51 -17.43
N VAL A 239 15.40 7.45 -18.04
CA VAL A 239 16.74 6.98 -17.68
C VAL A 239 17.80 7.14 -18.74
N CYS A 240 17.45 7.66 -19.92
CA CYS A 240 18.39 7.85 -21.03
C CYS A 240 18.58 9.33 -21.37
N PRO A 241 19.82 9.76 -21.66
CA PRO A 241 21.06 8.98 -21.67
C PRO A 241 21.69 8.77 -20.29
N ASN A 242 21.12 9.37 -19.24
CA ASN A 242 21.63 9.28 -17.87
C ASN A 242 20.53 8.79 -16.92
N ASN A 243 20.90 7.85 -16.05
CA ASN A 243 20.02 7.37 -14.99
C ASN A 243 20.02 8.34 -13.79
N PRO A 244 18.90 9.05 -13.51
CA PRO A 244 18.78 9.97 -12.37
C PRO A 244 18.39 9.26 -11.07
N ILE A 245 18.03 7.96 -11.11
CA ILE A 245 17.46 7.21 -10.00
C ILE A 245 18.57 6.55 -9.17
N GLY A 246 19.65 6.09 -9.85
CA GLY A 246 20.67 5.24 -9.25
C GLY A 246 20.16 3.80 -9.05
N THR A 247 20.78 3.06 -8.12
CA THR A 247 20.39 1.67 -7.81
C THR A 247 19.30 1.63 -6.74
N VAL A 248 18.51 0.56 -6.73
CA VAL A 248 17.43 0.35 -5.73
C VAL A 248 17.55 -1.01 -5.04
N ASP A 249 17.02 -1.11 -3.83
CA ASP A 249 16.94 -2.38 -3.09
C ASP A 249 15.69 -3.18 -3.50
N LEU A 250 14.58 -2.48 -3.70
CA LEU A 250 13.30 -3.07 -4.08
C LEU A 250 12.73 -2.37 -5.31
N TYR A 251 12.28 -3.15 -6.27
CA TYR A 251 11.56 -2.71 -7.45
C TYR A 251 10.16 -3.32 -7.47
N VAL A 252 9.11 -2.49 -7.45
CA VAL A 252 7.76 -2.91 -7.81
C VAL A 252 7.75 -3.00 -9.32
N VAL A 253 7.54 -4.20 -9.85
CA VAL A 253 7.68 -4.44 -11.30
C VAL A 253 6.62 -3.66 -12.04
N THR A 254 7.07 -2.73 -12.87
CA THR A 254 6.19 -1.82 -13.61
C THR A 254 5.15 -2.59 -14.42
N HIS A 255 3.89 -2.12 -14.36
CA HIS A 255 2.77 -2.64 -15.13
C HIS A 255 2.51 -4.14 -14.86
N HIS A 256 2.66 -4.55 -13.59
CA HIS A 256 2.43 -5.93 -13.12
C HIS A 256 3.23 -6.99 -13.90
N GLY A 257 4.24 -6.57 -14.66
CA GLY A 257 5.00 -7.43 -15.56
C GLY A 257 4.34 -7.64 -16.93
N PHE A 258 3.59 -6.68 -17.46
CA PHE A 258 3.21 -6.66 -18.88
C PHE A 258 4.42 -6.34 -19.77
N ASN A 259 4.44 -6.91 -20.99
CA ASN A 259 5.52 -6.71 -21.96
C ASN A 259 5.61 -5.28 -22.54
N GLN A 260 4.63 -4.42 -22.28
CA GLN A 260 4.64 -3.01 -22.66
C GLN A 260 5.54 -2.15 -21.76
N SER A 261 6.01 -2.71 -20.65
CA SER A 261 6.84 -2.05 -19.64
C SER A 261 8.07 -2.90 -19.31
N SER A 262 8.87 -2.46 -18.35
CA SER A 262 10.13 -3.09 -17.94
C SER A 262 11.17 -3.12 -19.08
N ALA A 263 11.46 -1.93 -19.67
CA ALA A 263 12.54 -1.78 -20.64
C ALA A 263 13.89 -2.15 -19.99
N ARG A 264 14.78 -2.83 -20.75
CA ARG A 264 16.11 -3.19 -20.23
C ARG A 264 16.91 -1.95 -19.82
N ALA A 265 16.73 -0.83 -20.53
CA ALA A 265 17.39 0.42 -20.18
C ALA A 265 17.15 0.87 -18.74
N ILE A 266 15.94 0.66 -18.20
CA ILE A 266 15.67 1.02 -16.80
C ILE A 266 15.97 -0.13 -15.84
N VAL A 267 15.49 -1.34 -16.13
CA VAL A 267 15.63 -2.49 -15.22
C VAL A 267 17.09 -2.79 -14.94
N ASP A 268 17.93 -2.81 -15.99
CA ASP A 268 19.36 -3.07 -15.84
C ASP A 268 20.10 -1.88 -15.19
N ALA A 269 19.64 -0.64 -15.40
CA ALA A 269 20.31 0.54 -14.83
C ALA A 269 20.03 0.76 -13.34
N ILE A 270 18.87 0.31 -12.84
CA ILE A 270 18.53 0.44 -11.42
C ILE A 270 19.09 -0.70 -10.58
N HIS A 271 19.59 -1.79 -11.17
CA HIS A 271 20.18 -2.94 -10.48
C HIS A 271 19.37 -3.35 -9.24
N PRO A 272 18.10 -3.75 -9.37
CA PRO A 272 17.26 -4.08 -8.21
C PRO A 272 17.83 -5.32 -7.51
N ARG A 273 17.86 -5.32 -6.18
CA ARG A 273 18.22 -6.51 -5.41
C ARG A 273 17.07 -7.49 -5.35
N VAL A 274 15.88 -6.97 -5.16
CA VAL A 274 14.64 -7.74 -5.12
C VAL A 274 13.60 -7.02 -5.97
N ALA A 275 12.86 -7.79 -6.74
CA ALA A 275 11.69 -7.32 -7.45
C ALA A 275 10.43 -7.99 -6.89
N VAL A 276 9.33 -7.24 -6.86
CA VAL A 276 7.99 -7.73 -6.53
C VAL A 276 7.09 -7.47 -7.71
N MET A 277 6.55 -8.54 -8.29
CA MET A 277 5.60 -8.48 -9.40
C MET A 277 4.19 -8.71 -8.86
N ASP A 278 3.35 -7.70 -8.97
CA ASP A 278 1.97 -7.69 -8.50
C ASP A 278 0.98 -8.15 -9.57
N ASN A 279 1.38 -9.20 -10.31
CA ASN A 279 0.58 -9.85 -11.33
C ASN A 279 -0.63 -10.60 -10.75
N GLY A 280 -1.64 -10.81 -11.57
CA GLY A 280 -2.72 -11.78 -11.32
C GLY A 280 -2.42 -13.13 -11.94
N ALA A 281 -3.25 -14.13 -11.65
CA ALA A 281 -3.16 -15.45 -12.28
C ALA A 281 -3.38 -15.37 -13.80
N HIS A 282 -4.33 -14.53 -14.23
CA HIS A 282 -4.75 -14.38 -15.62
C HIS A 282 -4.40 -13.03 -16.23
N LYS A 283 -3.66 -12.18 -15.52
CA LYS A 283 -3.29 -10.84 -15.98
C LYS A 283 -1.83 -10.56 -15.68
N ALA A 284 -1.12 -10.08 -16.68
CA ALA A 284 0.29 -9.69 -16.60
C ALA A 284 1.25 -10.87 -16.31
N GLY A 285 2.44 -10.61 -15.79
CA GLY A 285 3.45 -11.67 -15.63
C GLY A 285 3.90 -12.27 -16.95
N SER A 286 4.03 -11.46 -18.02
CA SER A 286 4.45 -11.93 -19.35
C SER A 286 5.87 -12.50 -19.32
N PRO A 287 6.18 -13.52 -20.14
CA PRO A 287 7.51 -14.12 -20.20
C PRO A 287 8.63 -13.12 -20.44
N GLU A 288 8.43 -12.14 -21.33
CA GLU A 288 9.44 -11.13 -21.67
C GLU A 288 9.74 -10.19 -20.51
N ALA A 289 8.71 -9.70 -19.80
CA ALA A 289 8.91 -8.84 -18.65
C ALA A 289 9.54 -9.62 -17.49
N TRP A 290 9.06 -10.84 -17.24
CA TRP A 290 9.64 -11.72 -16.24
C TRP A 290 11.13 -11.96 -16.52
N GLN A 291 11.47 -12.33 -17.76
CA GLN A 291 12.85 -12.60 -18.17
C GLN A 291 13.73 -11.36 -18.03
N THR A 292 13.25 -10.19 -18.49
CA THR A 292 13.99 -8.92 -18.37
C THR A 292 14.34 -8.61 -16.91
N VAL A 293 13.36 -8.76 -16.01
CA VAL A 293 13.57 -8.51 -14.58
C VAL A 293 14.47 -9.59 -13.97
N HIS A 294 14.23 -10.86 -14.30
CA HIS A 294 14.99 -12.00 -13.75
C HIS A 294 16.47 -11.98 -14.14
N GLU A 295 16.79 -11.51 -15.34
CA GLU A 295 18.17 -11.41 -15.84
C GLU A 295 18.87 -10.10 -15.44
N SER A 296 18.17 -9.18 -14.73
CA SER A 296 18.76 -7.90 -14.41
C SER A 296 19.98 -8.05 -13.50
N PRO A 297 21.02 -7.24 -13.72
CA PRO A 297 22.24 -7.33 -12.93
C PRO A 297 21.98 -7.14 -11.44
N GLY A 298 22.44 -8.07 -10.60
CA GLY A 298 22.37 -7.96 -9.15
C GLY A 298 21.07 -8.40 -8.51
N LEU A 299 20.09 -8.87 -9.28
CA LEU A 299 18.85 -9.42 -8.74
C LEU A 299 19.14 -10.67 -7.89
N GLU A 300 18.61 -10.68 -6.67
CA GLU A 300 18.69 -11.80 -5.75
C GLU A 300 17.42 -12.67 -5.82
N ASP A 301 16.24 -12.04 -5.95
CA ASP A 301 14.95 -12.72 -6.10
C ASP A 301 13.92 -11.85 -6.82
N LEU A 302 13.05 -12.55 -7.58
CA LEU A 302 11.80 -12.02 -8.11
C LEU A 302 10.65 -12.70 -7.37
N TRP A 303 9.93 -11.94 -6.53
CA TRP A 303 8.71 -12.36 -5.86
C TRP A 303 7.50 -12.06 -6.72
N MET A 304 6.49 -12.93 -6.71
CA MET A 304 5.26 -12.75 -7.49
C MET A 304 4.03 -12.87 -6.60
N LEU A 305 2.97 -12.11 -6.90
CA LEU A 305 1.70 -12.31 -6.20
C LEU A 305 1.00 -13.58 -6.68
N HIS A 306 1.07 -13.89 -7.97
CA HIS A 306 0.47 -15.10 -8.55
C HIS A 306 1.45 -15.85 -9.45
N THR A 307 1.20 -17.15 -9.62
CA THR A 307 1.67 -17.85 -10.81
C THR A 307 0.97 -17.24 -12.03
N ALA A 308 1.73 -16.78 -13.02
CA ALA A 308 1.16 -16.28 -14.27
C ALA A 308 0.76 -17.47 -15.14
N GLU A 309 -0.54 -17.79 -15.21
CA GLU A 309 -1.05 -18.96 -15.96
C GLU A 309 -0.90 -18.80 -17.49
N GLY A 310 -0.75 -17.56 -17.97
CA GLY A 310 -0.45 -17.25 -19.36
C GLY A 310 1.02 -17.45 -19.74
N SER A 311 1.89 -17.76 -18.76
CA SER A 311 3.33 -17.98 -18.93
C SER A 311 3.68 -19.44 -18.66
N ASP A 312 4.79 -19.90 -19.25
CA ASP A 312 5.29 -21.25 -18.97
C ASP A 312 6.00 -21.33 -17.59
N ALA A 313 6.33 -22.55 -17.18
CA ALA A 313 6.96 -22.77 -15.86
C ALA A 313 8.36 -22.14 -15.74
N ALA A 314 9.05 -21.89 -16.86
CA ALA A 314 10.38 -21.29 -16.86
C ALA A 314 10.33 -19.77 -16.61
N HIS A 315 9.18 -19.14 -16.89
CA HIS A 315 8.92 -17.72 -16.69
C HIS A 315 7.98 -17.46 -15.50
N ASN A 316 8.07 -18.31 -14.47
CA ASN A 316 7.45 -18.13 -13.17
C ASN A 316 8.51 -18.35 -12.08
N SER A 317 8.42 -17.62 -11.01
CA SER A 317 9.30 -17.81 -9.86
C SER A 317 9.01 -19.14 -9.14
N PRO A 318 9.96 -19.69 -8.37
CA PRO A 318 9.69 -20.87 -7.53
C PRO A 318 8.50 -20.64 -6.59
N ASP A 319 7.73 -21.71 -6.29
CA ASP A 319 6.52 -21.66 -5.43
C ASP A 319 6.73 -20.93 -4.10
N ALA A 320 7.91 -21.06 -3.50
CA ALA A 320 8.24 -20.36 -2.25
C ALA A 320 8.22 -18.83 -2.36
N LEU A 321 8.44 -18.29 -3.58
CA LEU A 321 8.45 -16.86 -3.88
C LEU A 321 7.11 -16.35 -4.45
N ILE A 322 6.09 -17.21 -4.54
CA ILE A 322 4.77 -16.87 -5.06
C ILE A 322 3.77 -16.85 -3.90
N ALA A 323 3.02 -15.76 -3.75
CA ALA A 323 2.03 -15.63 -2.68
C ALA A 323 0.79 -16.50 -2.95
N ASN A 324 0.24 -16.47 -4.16
CA ASN A 324 -0.97 -17.18 -4.56
C ASN A 324 -0.66 -18.07 -5.79
N PRO A 325 -0.18 -19.32 -5.60
CA PRO A 325 0.28 -20.17 -6.72
C PRO A 325 -0.86 -20.85 -7.49
N LYS A 326 -2.12 -20.67 -7.09
CA LYS A 326 -3.27 -21.34 -7.72
C LYS A 326 -4.44 -20.38 -7.88
N GLY A 327 -4.88 -20.19 -9.12
CA GLY A 327 -6.06 -19.40 -9.47
C GLY A 327 -6.04 -18.00 -8.85
N ASP A 328 -7.22 -17.46 -8.56
CA ASP A 328 -7.40 -16.13 -7.97
C ASP A 328 -6.91 -16.03 -6.51
N GLY A 329 -6.56 -17.14 -5.89
CA GLY A 329 -5.96 -17.18 -4.55
C GLY A 329 -6.88 -16.72 -3.41
N ASP A 330 -6.33 -16.86 -2.19
CA ASP A 330 -7.02 -16.47 -0.95
C ASP A 330 -6.67 -15.02 -0.51
N GLY A 331 -6.05 -14.25 -1.38
CA GLY A 331 -5.61 -12.88 -1.08
C GLY A 331 -4.36 -12.81 -0.23
N ALA A 332 -3.44 -13.77 -0.39
CA ALA A 332 -2.16 -13.74 0.27
C ALA A 332 -1.30 -12.59 -0.28
N TRP A 333 -0.68 -11.85 0.62
CA TRP A 333 0.19 -10.72 0.31
C TRP A 333 1.67 -11.04 0.52
N LEU A 334 2.53 -10.19 -0.05
CA LEU A 334 3.94 -10.13 0.28
C LEU A 334 4.17 -8.96 1.25
N LYS A 335 4.79 -9.25 2.40
CA LYS A 335 5.12 -8.24 3.40
C LYS A 335 6.61 -7.98 3.44
N ILE A 336 7.00 -6.75 3.22
CA ILE A 336 8.37 -6.30 3.27
C ILE A 336 8.57 -5.47 4.55
N VAL A 337 9.65 -5.75 5.31
CA VAL A 337 10.05 -4.93 6.46
C VAL A 337 11.45 -4.40 6.21
N ALA A 338 11.55 -3.10 5.95
CA ALA A 338 12.80 -2.44 5.60
C ALA A 338 13.35 -1.64 6.79
N ARG A 339 14.68 -1.67 6.96
CA ARG A 339 15.42 -0.93 7.98
C ARG A 339 16.20 0.21 7.37
N ARG A 340 16.50 1.21 8.21
CA ARG A 340 17.26 2.40 7.78
C ARG A 340 18.68 2.10 7.27
N ASP A 341 19.25 0.97 7.63
CA ASP A 341 20.58 0.56 7.19
C ASP A 341 20.59 -0.10 5.80
N GLY A 342 19.43 -0.24 5.15
CA GLY A 342 19.26 -0.86 3.84
C GLY A 342 19.01 -2.38 3.90
N SER A 343 19.04 -2.99 5.08
CA SER A 343 18.62 -4.39 5.22
C SER A 343 17.08 -4.48 5.21
N PHE A 344 16.55 -5.59 4.71
CA PHE A 344 15.11 -5.83 4.70
C PHE A 344 14.76 -7.32 4.67
N THR A 345 13.51 -7.63 4.93
CA THR A 345 12.96 -8.98 4.81
C THR A 345 11.75 -8.97 3.90
N VAL A 346 11.51 -10.08 3.22
CA VAL A 346 10.25 -10.35 2.52
C VAL A 346 9.60 -11.59 3.12
N THR A 347 8.36 -11.49 3.50
CA THR A 347 7.55 -12.57 4.08
C THR A 347 6.38 -12.88 3.16
N ASN A 348 6.24 -14.13 2.77
CA ASN A 348 5.07 -14.64 2.07
C ASN A 348 3.99 -14.98 3.10
N SER A 349 2.83 -14.30 3.06
CA SER A 349 1.77 -14.50 4.07
C SER A 349 1.10 -15.87 3.98
N ARG A 350 1.11 -16.53 2.80
CA ARG A 350 0.60 -17.89 2.62
C ARG A 350 1.37 -18.91 3.42
N THR A 351 2.70 -18.83 3.39
CA THR A 351 3.61 -19.85 3.97
C THR A 351 4.22 -19.41 5.29
N ALA A 352 4.11 -18.13 5.65
CA ALA A 352 4.83 -17.47 6.74
C ALA A 352 6.37 -17.56 6.60
N GLN A 353 6.89 -17.99 5.45
CA GLN A 353 8.32 -17.98 5.18
C GLN A 353 8.84 -16.56 5.01
N THR A 354 9.96 -16.29 5.64
CA THR A 354 10.65 -15.00 5.58
C THR A 354 12.06 -15.18 5.05
N LYS A 355 12.41 -14.41 4.00
CA LYS A 355 13.77 -14.30 3.49
C LYS A 355 14.37 -12.95 3.90
N THR A 356 15.64 -12.98 4.34
CA THR A 356 16.36 -11.77 4.80
C THR A 356 17.39 -11.36 3.76
N TYR A 357 17.42 -10.08 3.46
CA TYR A 357 18.39 -9.41 2.58
C TYR A 357 19.24 -8.48 3.45
N PRO A 358 20.49 -8.84 3.73
CA PRO A 358 21.37 -8.02 4.57
C PRO A 358 21.71 -6.72 3.86
N LYS A 359 22.18 -5.70 4.60
CA LYS A 359 22.73 -4.49 3.99
C LYS A 359 23.90 -4.84 3.08
N LYS A 360 23.99 -4.16 1.96
CA LYS A 360 25.17 -4.19 1.07
C LYS A 360 26.18 -3.10 1.44
#